data_f5c8cbd06a10d269b1303f4c518212aa
#
_entry.id   f5c8cbd06a10d269b1303f4c518212aa
#
_cell.length_a   1.000
_cell.length_b   1.000
_cell.length_c   1.000
_cell.angle_alpha   90.00
_cell.angle_beta   90.00
_cell.angle_gamma   90.00
#
_symmetry.space_group_name_H-M   'P 1'
#
loop_
_entity.id
_entity.type
_entity.pdbx_description
1 polymer ?
#
loop_
_entity_poly.entity_id
_entity_poly.type
_entity_poly.pdbx_seq_one_letter_code
_entity_poly.pdbx_strand_id
1 'polypeptide(L)'
;MIELKNLTKSYATPKGRHYVFKDLNAILPENKSVALLGKNGAGKSTLLRVIGGIDYADSGKVITNKTISWPVALSGGFQGSLTARQNVRFVARLYVNQAEEVEHVVNFVEEFAEIGKYFDMPMKSYSSGMRSRIGFGLSMAFNFDYYLLDEAGAVGDASFRKKSQALLDELKENSNIIMVSHDLKDLTRNCDVAFLVRDGKAEYFDNVQDAVEVYKAYAS
;
A
#
# COMPACT_ATOMS: atom_id res chain seq x y z
N MET A 1 2.65 1.67 17.12
CA MET A 1 1.58 0.64 17.24
C MET A 1 0.37 1.08 16.42
N ILE A 2 -0.26 0.14 15.71
CA ILE A 2 -1.54 0.36 15.01
C ILE A 2 -2.55 -0.61 15.63
N GLU A 3 -3.61 -0.11 16.27
CA GLU A 3 -4.66 -0.91 16.87
C GLU A 3 -5.92 -0.88 15.99
N LEU A 4 -6.43 -2.05 15.64
CA LEU A 4 -7.71 -2.25 14.97
C LEU A 4 -8.72 -2.64 16.05
N LYS A 5 -9.74 -1.79 16.26
CA LYS A 5 -10.71 -1.98 17.35
C LYS A 5 -12.12 -2.13 16.82
N ASN A 6 -12.66 -3.35 16.98
CA ASN A 6 -14.03 -3.73 16.60
C ASN A 6 -14.37 -3.34 15.16
N LEU A 7 -13.41 -3.50 14.22
CA LEU A 7 -13.63 -3.12 12.83
C LEU A 7 -14.65 -4.02 12.17
N THR A 8 -15.68 -3.41 11.59
CA THR A 8 -16.64 -4.08 10.72
C THR A 8 -16.66 -3.39 9.37
N LYS A 9 -16.56 -4.18 8.31
CA LYS A 9 -16.65 -3.70 6.93
C LYS A 9 -17.53 -4.61 6.10
N SER A 10 -18.49 -4.01 5.39
CA SER A 10 -19.36 -4.72 4.45
C SER A 10 -19.56 -3.92 3.17
N TYR A 11 -19.97 -4.62 2.13
CA TYR A 11 -20.40 -4.04 0.87
C TYR A 11 -21.84 -4.45 0.53
N ALA A 12 -22.62 -3.52 0.01
CA ALA A 12 -23.96 -3.82 -0.47
C ALA A 12 -23.89 -4.72 -1.72
N THR A 13 -24.70 -5.76 -1.74
CA THR A 13 -24.83 -6.66 -2.90
C THR A 13 -26.32 -6.83 -3.23
N PRO A 14 -26.68 -7.32 -4.43
CA PRO A 14 -28.07 -7.60 -4.78
C PRO A 14 -28.76 -8.61 -3.84
N LYS A 15 -27.98 -9.42 -3.11
CA LYS A 15 -28.46 -10.44 -2.17
C LYS A 15 -28.39 -9.99 -0.70
N GLY A 16 -28.13 -8.71 -0.43
CA GLY A 16 -27.95 -8.16 0.91
C GLY A 16 -26.53 -7.67 1.16
N ARG A 17 -26.11 -7.58 2.43
CA ARG A 17 -24.76 -7.16 2.80
C ARG A 17 -23.79 -8.33 2.82
N HIS A 18 -22.66 -8.16 2.15
CA HIS A 18 -21.51 -9.06 2.25
C HIS A 18 -20.50 -8.46 3.23
N TYR A 19 -20.32 -9.13 4.38
CA TYR A 19 -19.34 -8.72 5.39
C TYR A 19 -17.96 -9.27 5.00
N VAL A 20 -16.99 -8.37 4.89
CA VAL A 20 -15.58 -8.72 4.67
C VAL A 20 -14.94 -9.15 5.98
N PHE A 21 -15.17 -8.36 7.03
CA PHE A 21 -14.84 -8.69 8.41
C PHE A 21 -15.87 -8.06 9.35
N LYS A 22 -16.05 -8.66 10.52
CA LYS A 22 -16.99 -8.22 11.55
C LYS A 22 -16.34 -8.31 12.92
N ASP A 23 -16.38 -7.20 13.68
CA ASP A 23 -15.77 -7.05 14.99
C ASP A 23 -14.30 -7.49 15.05
N LEU A 24 -13.54 -7.20 13.96
CA LEU A 24 -12.14 -7.56 13.84
C LEU A 24 -11.33 -6.71 14.82
N ASN A 25 -10.54 -7.40 15.64
CA ASN A 25 -9.61 -6.79 16.58
C ASN A 25 -8.21 -7.33 16.29
N ALA A 26 -7.22 -6.43 16.16
CA ALA A 26 -5.84 -6.80 15.97
C ALA A 26 -4.92 -5.66 16.41
N ILE A 27 -3.71 -5.98 16.83
CA ILE A 27 -2.67 -5.02 17.18
C ILE A 27 -1.45 -5.33 16.31
N LEU A 28 -1.13 -4.41 15.41
CA LEU A 28 0.10 -4.47 14.63
C LEU A 28 1.23 -3.93 15.51
N PRO A 29 2.28 -4.73 15.78
CA PRO A 29 3.36 -4.33 16.67
C PRO A 29 4.14 -3.14 16.12
N GLU A 30 4.78 -2.39 17.00
CA GLU A 30 5.66 -1.29 16.61
C GLU A 30 6.95 -1.81 15.96
N ASN A 31 7.48 -1.02 15.04
CA ASN A 31 8.77 -1.29 14.40
C ASN A 31 8.89 -2.69 13.78
N LYS A 32 7.78 -3.18 13.23
CA LYS A 32 7.71 -4.45 12.51
C LYS A 32 7.02 -4.26 11.17
N SER A 33 7.60 -4.84 10.14
CA SER A 33 6.96 -5.00 8.85
C SER A 33 5.99 -6.18 8.90
N VAL A 34 4.77 -5.98 8.39
CA VAL A 34 3.64 -6.88 8.57
C VAL A 34 3.18 -7.45 7.24
N ALA A 35 3.12 -8.76 7.12
CA ALA A 35 2.49 -9.45 6.00
C ALA A 35 0.99 -9.68 6.28
N LEU A 36 0.14 -9.43 5.29
CA LEU A 36 -1.26 -9.85 5.29
C LEU A 36 -1.43 -11.04 4.35
N LEU A 37 -1.64 -12.22 4.91
CA LEU A 37 -1.85 -13.48 4.21
C LEU A 37 -3.33 -13.85 4.17
N GLY A 38 -3.74 -14.66 3.19
CA GLY A 38 -5.12 -15.15 3.07
C GLY A 38 -5.51 -15.43 1.62
N LYS A 39 -6.54 -16.25 1.41
CA LYS A 39 -7.06 -16.57 0.07
C LYS A 39 -7.57 -15.32 -0.66
N ASN A 40 -7.75 -15.42 -1.97
CA ASN A 40 -8.40 -14.37 -2.76
C ASN A 40 -9.81 -14.12 -2.21
N GLY A 41 -10.17 -12.85 -2.06
CA GLY A 41 -11.44 -12.45 -1.46
C GLY A 41 -11.51 -12.47 0.07
N ALA A 42 -10.44 -12.87 0.79
CA ALA A 42 -10.41 -12.86 2.25
C ALA A 42 -10.46 -11.45 2.89
N GLY A 43 -10.34 -10.38 2.09
CA GLY A 43 -10.45 -9.00 2.58
C GLY A 43 -9.11 -8.31 2.84
N LYS A 44 -7.96 -8.88 2.44
CA LYS A 44 -6.62 -8.30 2.65
C LYS A 44 -6.49 -6.86 2.13
N SER A 45 -6.79 -6.63 0.85
CA SER A 45 -6.72 -5.30 0.24
C SER A 45 -7.75 -4.33 0.82
N THR A 46 -8.91 -4.84 1.26
CA THR A 46 -9.90 -4.02 1.97
C THR A 46 -9.35 -3.59 3.32
N LEU A 47 -8.75 -4.52 4.08
CA LEU A 47 -8.15 -4.23 5.37
C LEU A 47 -7.00 -3.21 5.22
N LEU A 48 -6.14 -3.41 4.22
CA LEU A 48 -5.05 -2.49 3.90
C LEU A 48 -5.57 -1.07 3.63
N ARG A 49 -6.64 -0.93 2.83
CA ARG A 49 -7.26 0.38 2.52
C ARG A 49 -7.93 1.02 3.74
N VAL A 50 -8.51 0.22 4.63
CA VAL A 50 -9.08 0.73 5.89
C VAL A 50 -7.97 1.22 6.82
N ILE A 51 -6.85 0.50 6.94
CA ILE A 51 -5.68 0.92 7.70
C ILE A 51 -5.11 2.23 7.15
N GLY A 52 -5.04 2.38 5.83
CA GLY A 52 -4.56 3.59 5.14
C GLY A 52 -5.56 4.75 5.10
N GLY A 53 -6.76 4.60 5.68
CA GLY A 53 -7.78 5.66 5.70
C GLY A 53 -8.41 5.98 4.34
N ILE A 54 -8.21 5.15 3.32
CA ILE A 54 -8.79 5.33 1.97
C ILE A 54 -10.21 4.77 1.90
N ASP A 55 -10.46 3.72 2.66
CA ASP A 55 -11.80 3.14 2.82
C ASP A 55 -12.19 3.23 4.30
N TYR A 56 -13.48 3.47 4.56
CA TYR A 56 -13.99 3.60 5.91
C TYR A 56 -14.63 2.30 6.35
N ALA A 57 -14.38 1.91 7.61
CA ALA A 57 -15.13 0.84 8.26
C ALA A 57 -16.58 1.27 8.49
N ASP A 58 -17.51 0.32 8.47
CA ASP A 58 -18.93 0.56 8.81
C ASP A 58 -19.06 0.87 10.31
N SER A 59 -18.21 0.26 11.14
CA SER A 59 -18.07 0.53 12.57
C SER A 59 -16.68 0.14 13.07
N GLY A 60 -16.35 0.57 14.30
CA GLY A 60 -15.02 0.42 14.87
C GLY A 60 -14.06 1.52 14.41
N LYS A 61 -12.78 1.38 14.71
CA LYS A 61 -11.77 2.37 14.37
C LYS A 61 -10.37 1.80 14.28
N VAL A 62 -9.52 2.44 13.49
CA VAL A 62 -8.06 2.30 13.49
C VAL A 62 -7.50 3.36 14.41
N ILE A 63 -6.69 2.97 15.40
CA ILE A 63 -6.07 3.87 16.37
C ILE A 63 -4.56 3.80 16.18
N THR A 64 -3.96 4.94 15.85
CA THR A 64 -2.51 5.05 15.69
C THR A 64 -2.07 6.50 15.84
N ASN A 65 -0.83 6.70 16.26
CA ASN A 65 -0.10 7.97 16.22
C ASN A 65 1.00 7.96 15.12
N LYS A 66 0.99 6.92 14.28
CA LYS A 66 1.94 6.75 13.19
C LYS A 66 1.39 7.29 11.89
N THR A 67 2.26 7.83 11.05
CA THR A 67 1.93 8.22 9.68
C THR A 67 1.89 6.98 8.79
N ILE A 68 0.82 6.83 8.02
CA ILE A 68 0.61 5.69 7.12
C ILE A 68 0.42 6.22 5.70
N SER A 69 1.14 5.62 4.74
CA SER A 69 1.00 5.99 3.33
C SER A 69 -0.36 5.52 2.78
N TRP A 70 -0.76 6.08 1.64
CA TRP A 70 -1.71 5.37 0.77
C TRP A 70 -1.04 4.13 0.16
N PRO A 71 -1.80 3.16 -0.41
CA PRO A 71 -1.21 2.03 -1.11
C PRO A 71 -0.26 2.49 -2.20
N VAL A 72 0.98 2.02 -2.13
CA VAL A 72 2.05 2.37 -3.08
C VAL A 72 1.64 2.00 -4.50
N ALA A 73 2.00 2.84 -5.46
CA ALA A 73 1.60 2.74 -6.86
C ALA A 73 0.08 2.90 -7.13
N LEU A 74 -0.71 3.36 -6.15
CA LEU A 74 -2.12 3.68 -6.36
C LEU A 74 -2.25 4.78 -7.42
N SER A 75 -2.77 4.42 -8.60
CA SER A 75 -2.95 5.35 -9.73
C SER A 75 -4.38 5.92 -9.85
N GLY A 76 -5.28 5.48 -9.00
CA GLY A 76 -6.72 5.82 -9.09
C GLY A 76 -7.07 7.26 -8.68
N GLY A 77 -6.17 7.99 -8.05
CA GLY A 77 -6.38 9.38 -7.62
C GLY A 77 -5.93 10.45 -8.63
N PHE A 78 -5.30 10.06 -9.74
CA PHE A 78 -4.81 11.01 -10.72
C PHE A 78 -5.90 11.52 -11.68
N GLN A 79 -5.91 12.83 -11.88
CA GLN A 79 -6.80 13.47 -12.87
C GLN A 79 -6.21 13.29 -14.28
N GLY A 80 -6.90 12.50 -15.11
CA GLY A 80 -6.40 12.12 -16.44
C GLY A 80 -6.23 13.27 -17.43
N SER A 81 -6.94 14.39 -17.26
CA SER A 81 -6.81 15.60 -18.11
C SER A 81 -5.58 16.44 -17.74
N LEU A 82 -5.01 16.26 -16.55
CA LEU A 82 -3.79 16.93 -16.10
C LEU A 82 -2.54 16.13 -16.48
N THR A 83 -1.39 16.80 -16.57
CA THR A 83 -0.09 16.18 -16.74
C THR A 83 0.36 15.47 -15.46
N ALA A 84 1.38 14.59 -15.52
CA ALA A 84 1.98 14.01 -14.33
C ALA A 84 2.55 15.10 -13.42
N ARG A 85 3.27 16.08 -13.98
CA ARG A 85 3.81 17.24 -13.24
C ARG A 85 2.72 17.98 -12.44
N GLN A 86 1.56 18.22 -13.06
CA GLN A 86 0.44 18.89 -12.40
C GLN A 86 -0.18 18.02 -11.29
N ASN A 87 -0.38 16.72 -11.53
CA ASN A 87 -0.91 15.80 -10.54
C ASN A 87 0.05 15.66 -9.34
N VAL A 88 1.34 15.45 -9.60
CA VAL A 88 2.38 15.33 -8.56
C VAL A 88 2.46 16.61 -7.73
N ARG A 89 2.51 17.78 -8.39
CA ARG A 89 2.53 19.09 -7.70
C ARG A 89 1.29 19.31 -6.84
N PHE A 90 0.12 18.90 -7.33
CA PHE A 90 -1.12 18.97 -6.55
C PHE A 90 -1.03 18.14 -5.28
N VAL A 91 -0.61 16.86 -5.38
CA VAL A 91 -0.46 15.99 -4.21
C VAL A 91 0.62 16.51 -3.27
N ALA A 92 1.78 16.95 -3.80
CA ALA A 92 2.86 17.50 -2.98
C ALA A 92 2.39 18.65 -2.09
N ARG A 93 1.57 19.56 -2.60
CA ARG A 93 0.99 20.68 -1.84
C ARG A 93 0.05 20.29 -0.69
N LEU A 94 -0.41 19.03 -0.66
CA LEU A 94 -1.21 18.53 0.46
C LEU A 94 -0.34 18.03 1.63
N TYR A 95 0.94 17.72 1.38
CA TYR A 95 1.85 17.09 2.33
C TYR A 95 3.00 18.00 2.75
N VAL A 96 3.40 18.96 1.91
CA VAL A 96 4.50 19.89 2.19
C VAL A 96 4.03 21.33 2.00
N ASN A 97 4.60 22.24 2.80
CA ASN A 97 4.13 23.63 2.87
C ASN A 97 5.01 24.61 2.09
N GLN A 98 6.28 24.28 1.84
CA GLN A 98 7.22 25.16 1.18
C GLN A 98 7.26 24.90 -0.33
N ALA A 99 7.35 25.95 -1.14
CA ALA A 99 7.35 25.83 -2.60
C ALA A 99 8.56 25.02 -3.10
N GLU A 100 9.72 25.18 -2.46
CA GLU A 100 10.95 24.47 -2.77
C GLU A 100 10.80 22.96 -2.53
N GLU A 101 10.13 22.57 -1.45
CA GLU A 101 9.85 21.15 -1.15
C GLU A 101 8.89 20.55 -2.17
N VAL A 102 7.88 21.31 -2.62
CA VAL A 102 6.97 20.88 -3.70
C VAL A 102 7.73 20.57 -4.98
N GLU A 103 8.63 21.49 -5.40
CA GLU A 103 9.43 21.28 -6.61
C GLU A 103 10.44 20.13 -6.44
N HIS A 104 10.97 19.93 -5.23
CA HIS A 104 11.82 18.77 -4.93
C HIS A 104 11.06 17.44 -5.15
N VAL A 105 9.85 17.33 -4.63
CA VAL A 105 8.98 16.17 -4.87
C VAL A 105 8.70 15.96 -6.36
N VAL A 106 8.40 17.04 -7.10
CA VAL A 106 8.13 16.97 -8.55
C VAL A 106 9.34 16.44 -9.31
N ASN A 107 10.53 16.98 -9.03
CA ASN A 107 11.78 16.58 -9.69
C ASN A 107 12.14 15.12 -9.36
N PHE A 108 12.02 14.72 -8.09
CA PHE A 108 12.24 13.34 -7.68
C PHE A 108 11.35 12.36 -8.45
N VAL A 109 10.04 12.65 -8.54
CA VAL A 109 9.09 11.77 -9.25
C VAL A 109 9.38 11.73 -10.76
N GLU A 110 9.74 12.86 -11.38
CA GLU A 110 10.11 12.93 -12.79
C GLU A 110 11.32 12.05 -13.10
N GLU A 111 12.40 12.20 -12.32
CA GLU A 111 13.63 11.41 -12.46
C GLU A 111 13.40 9.92 -12.17
N PHE A 112 12.62 9.63 -11.13
CA PHE A 112 12.35 8.24 -10.74
C PHE A 112 11.53 7.50 -11.79
N ALA A 113 10.45 8.14 -12.30
CA ALA A 113 9.51 7.50 -13.22
C ALA A 113 10.10 7.21 -14.62
N GLU A 114 11.12 7.96 -15.06
CA GLU A 114 11.83 7.76 -16.34
C GLU A 114 10.89 7.68 -17.56
N ILE A 115 9.87 8.56 -17.60
CA ILE A 115 8.92 8.63 -18.73
C ILE A 115 9.21 9.77 -19.71
N GLY A 116 10.27 10.55 -19.46
CA GLY A 116 10.74 11.63 -20.30
C GLY A 116 9.64 12.64 -20.64
N LYS A 117 9.52 13.02 -21.91
CA LYS A 117 8.56 14.04 -22.38
C LYS A 117 7.10 13.77 -21.99
N TYR A 118 6.75 12.53 -21.70
CA TYR A 118 5.39 12.21 -21.27
C TYR A 118 5.04 12.85 -19.93
N PHE A 119 6.01 13.19 -19.07
CA PHE A 119 5.75 13.81 -17.79
C PHE A 119 4.93 15.11 -17.88
N ASP A 120 5.06 15.81 -19.00
CA ASP A 120 4.32 17.04 -19.32
C ASP A 120 3.15 16.84 -20.30
N MET A 121 2.75 15.60 -20.56
CA MET A 121 1.56 15.27 -21.34
C MET A 121 0.39 14.86 -20.44
N PRO A 122 -0.88 14.96 -20.90
CA PRO A 122 -2.03 14.52 -20.11
C PRO A 122 -1.99 13.02 -19.77
N MET A 123 -2.21 12.67 -18.49
CA MET A 123 -2.12 11.29 -18.00
C MET A 123 -3.13 10.32 -18.64
N LYS A 124 -4.20 10.82 -19.28
CA LYS A 124 -5.13 9.98 -20.06
C LYS A 124 -4.43 9.23 -21.21
N SER A 125 -3.30 9.75 -21.71
CA SER A 125 -2.51 9.14 -22.78
C SER A 125 -1.48 8.10 -22.29
N TYR A 126 -1.36 7.89 -20.96
CA TYR A 126 -0.34 7.00 -20.39
C TYR A 126 -0.77 5.54 -20.42
N SER A 127 0.21 4.66 -20.62
CA SER A 127 0.05 3.23 -20.32
C SER A 127 -0.17 3.00 -18.81
N SER A 128 -0.67 1.82 -18.44
CA SER A 128 -0.78 1.44 -17.03
C SER A 128 0.59 1.47 -16.34
N GLY A 129 1.64 0.98 -17.01
CA GLY A 129 3.00 1.00 -16.49
C GLY A 129 3.51 2.41 -16.20
N MET A 130 3.28 3.39 -17.08
CA MET A 130 3.67 4.79 -16.84
C MET A 130 2.95 5.38 -15.63
N ARG A 131 1.64 5.12 -15.49
CA ARG A 131 0.87 5.57 -14.32
C ARG A 131 1.39 4.95 -13.03
N SER A 132 1.69 3.66 -13.04
CA SER A 132 2.23 2.97 -11.87
C SER A 132 3.62 3.47 -11.47
N ARG A 133 4.48 3.82 -12.45
CA ARG A 133 5.80 4.43 -12.18
C ARG A 133 5.66 5.79 -11.47
N ILE A 134 4.72 6.64 -11.93
CA ILE A 134 4.41 7.92 -11.27
C ILE A 134 3.85 7.68 -9.87
N GLY A 135 2.87 6.78 -9.72
CA GLY A 135 2.26 6.46 -8.41
C GLY A 135 3.27 5.91 -7.42
N PHE A 136 4.18 5.04 -7.87
CA PHE A 136 5.25 4.52 -7.03
C PHE A 136 6.20 5.63 -6.59
N GLY A 137 6.76 6.40 -7.55
CA GLY A 137 7.66 7.52 -7.24
C GLY A 137 7.03 8.53 -6.30
N LEU A 138 5.76 8.88 -6.53
CA LEU A 138 5.04 9.81 -5.66
C LEU A 138 4.88 9.27 -4.22
N SER A 139 4.60 7.96 -4.06
CA SER A 139 4.52 7.36 -2.73
C SER A 139 5.86 7.37 -2.00
N MET A 140 6.97 7.21 -2.73
CA MET A 140 8.33 7.21 -2.16
C MET A 140 8.89 8.62 -1.91
N ALA A 141 8.26 9.65 -2.45
CA ALA A 141 8.71 11.04 -2.29
C ALA A 141 8.40 11.64 -0.92
N PHE A 142 7.65 10.95 -0.07
CA PHE A 142 7.28 11.39 1.28
C PHE A 142 7.76 10.40 2.33
N ASN A 143 7.92 10.86 3.56
CA ASN A 143 8.31 10.01 4.68
C ASN A 143 7.09 9.60 5.50
N PHE A 144 6.84 8.30 5.59
CA PHE A 144 5.82 7.69 6.43
C PHE A 144 6.46 6.69 7.40
N ASP A 145 5.83 6.49 8.58
CA ASP A 145 6.24 5.43 9.49
C ASP A 145 5.90 4.03 8.92
N TYR A 146 4.80 3.94 8.13
CA TYR A 146 4.37 2.71 7.48
C TYR A 146 3.99 2.94 6.02
N TYR A 147 4.50 2.10 5.13
CA TYR A 147 4.10 2.07 3.73
C TYR A 147 3.19 0.87 3.44
N LEU A 148 2.12 1.13 2.70
CA LEU A 148 1.15 0.11 2.32
C LEU A 148 1.47 -0.44 0.93
N LEU A 149 1.78 -1.73 0.83
CA LEU A 149 2.08 -2.41 -0.43
C LEU A 149 0.97 -3.42 -0.76
N ASP A 150 0.12 -3.10 -1.75
CA ASP A 150 -0.92 -4.00 -2.26
C ASP A 150 -0.48 -4.53 -3.63
N GLU A 151 0.14 -5.71 -3.66
CA GLU A 151 0.66 -6.35 -4.87
C GLU A 151 1.64 -5.49 -5.68
N ALA A 152 2.28 -4.51 -5.04
CA ALA A 152 3.07 -3.47 -5.69
C ALA A 152 4.44 -3.95 -6.25
N GLY A 153 4.81 -5.22 -6.05
CA GLY A 153 6.10 -5.76 -6.52
C GLY A 153 6.24 -5.93 -8.04
N ALA A 154 5.15 -5.78 -8.80
CA ALA A 154 5.13 -6.06 -10.24
C ALA A 154 5.06 -4.80 -11.13
N VAL A 155 5.43 -3.62 -10.61
CA VAL A 155 5.36 -2.37 -11.38
C VAL A 155 6.49 -2.27 -12.41
N GLY A 156 6.13 -2.07 -13.68
CA GLY A 156 7.07 -1.80 -14.75
C GLY A 156 7.85 -3.00 -15.27
N ASP A 157 8.88 -2.73 -16.07
CA ASP A 157 9.82 -3.73 -16.61
C ASP A 157 10.86 -4.20 -15.57
N ALA A 158 11.70 -5.14 -15.93
CA ALA A 158 12.70 -5.72 -15.05
C ALA A 158 13.69 -4.68 -14.47
N SER A 159 14.04 -3.65 -15.25
CA SER A 159 14.93 -2.57 -14.80
C SER A 159 14.26 -1.72 -13.75
N PHE A 160 13.02 -1.31 -13.97
CA PHE A 160 12.26 -0.51 -13.04
C PHE A 160 11.94 -1.27 -11.75
N ARG A 161 11.64 -2.57 -11.84
CA ARG A 161 11.47 -3.43 -10.65
C ARG A 161 12.72 -3.46 -9.77
N LYS A 162 13.90 -3.57 -10.38
CA LYS A 162 15.18 -3.54 -9.64
C LYS A 162 15.39 -2.19 -8.94
N LYS A 163 15.11 -1.08 -9.63
CA LYS A 163 15.19 0.28 -9.09
C LYS A 163 14.20 0.49 -7.93
N SER A 164 12.95 0.05 -8.11
CA SER A 164 11.91 0.12 -7.07
C SER A 164 12.25 -0.71 -5.85
N GLN A 165 12.81 -1.91 -6.05
CA GLN A 165 13.23 -2.77 -4.94
C GLN A 165 14.39 -2.16 -4.15
N ALA A 166 15.38 -1.56 -4.81
CA ALA A 166 16.48 -0.89 -4.13
C ALA A 166 15.98 0.27 -3.24
N LEU A 167 15.02 1.05 -3.75
CA LEU A 167 14.41 2.13 -2.99
C LEU A 167 13.57 1.62 -1.80
N LEU A 168 12.86 0.50 -1.96
CA LEU A 168 12.14 -0.15 -0.86
C LEU A 168 13.10 -0.72 0.20
N ASP A 169 14.24 -1.27 -0.21
CA ASP A 169 15.25 -1.80 0.72
C ASP A 169 15.86 -0.65 1.56
N GLU A 170 16.14 0.50 0.94
CA GLU A 170 16.61 1.72 1.63
C GLU A 170 15.56 2.28 2.61
N LEU A 171 14.30 2.32 2.16
CA LEU A 171 13.18 2.82 2.96
C LEU A 171 12.98 1.99 4.25
N LYS A 172 13.21 0.68 4.19
CA LYS A 172 13.07 -0.22 5.34
C LYS A 172 14.07 0.04 6.48
N GLU A 173 15.12 0.80 6.25
CA GLU A 173 16.05 1.20 7.30
C GLU A 173 15.40 2.16 8.31
N ASN A 174 14.41 2.97 7.86
CA ASN A 174 13.79 4.01 8.68
C ASN A 174 12.27 3.89 8.82
N SER A 175 11.65 2.96 8.11
CA SER A 175 10.20 2.81 8.02
C SER A 175 9.80 1.33 7.99
N ASN A 176 8.52 1.06 8.20
CA ASN A 176 7.99 -0.30 8.15
C ASN A 176 7.01 -0.45 6.98
N ILE A 177 6.69 -1.70 6.65
CA ILE A 177 5.81 -2.04 5.53
C ILE A 177 4.62 -2.85 6.05
N ILE A 178 3.42 -2.57 5.53
CA ILE A 178 2.28 -3.48 5.63
C ILE A 178 2.01 -3.98 4.21
N MET A 179 2.20 -5.28 3.98
CA MET A 179 2.28 -5.83 2.63
C MET A 179 1.27 -6.94 2.37
N VAL A 180 0.61 -6.85 1.22
CA VAL A 180 -0.13 -7.94 0.58
C VAL A 180 0.64 -8.34 -0.68
N SER A 181 0.95 -9.63 -0.84
CA SER A 181 1.55 -10.18 -2.06
C SER A 181 1.04 -11.60 -2.31
N HIS A 182 0.97 -11.98 -3.58
CA HIS A 182 0.78 -13.36 -4.00
C HIS A 182 2.09 -14.16 -4.00
N ASP A 183 3.24 -13.48 -4.08
CA ASP A 183 4.53 -14.13 -3.93
C ASP A 183 4.92 -14.22 -2.45
N LEU A 184 4.84 -15.45 -1.92
CA LEU A 184 5.20 -15.73 -0.53
C LEU A 184 6.66 -15.43 -0.23
N LYS A 185 7.56 -15.45 -1.25
CA LYS A 185 8.96 -15.09 -1.07
C LYS A 185 9.11 -13.58 -0.80
N ASP A 186 8.31 -12.75 -1.47
CA ASP A 186 8.31 -11.31 -1.21
C ASP A 186 7.88 -11.02 0.23
N LEU A 187 6.86 -11.72 0.73
CA LEU A 187 6.42 -11.56 2.12
C LEU A 187 7.51 -11.96 3.11
N THR A 188 8.13 -13.14 2.91
CA THR A 188 9.19 -13.62 3.81
C THR A 188 10.48 -12.79 3.76
N ARG A 189 10.75 -12.13 2.63
CA ARG A 189 11.89 -11.22 2.48
C ARG A 189 11.65 -9.87 3.17
N ASN A 190 10.42 -9.38 3.10
CA ASN A 190 10.11 -7.98 3.40
C ASN A 190 9.40 -7.77 4.73
N CYS A 191 8.84 -8.81 5.35
CA CYS A 191 8.06 -8.70 6.57
C CYS A 191 8.64 -9.53 7.71
N ASP A 192 8.44 -9.06 8.93
CA ASP A 192 8.89 -9.72 10.16
C ASP A 192 7.81 -10.64 10.72
N VAL A 193 6.59 -10.15 10.75
CA VAL A 193 5.40 -10.77 11.35
C VAL A 193 4.28 -10.88 10.33
N ALA A 194 3.24 -11.63 10.65
CA ALA A 194 2.12 -11.77 9.75
C ALA A 194 0.76 -11.82 10.43
N PHE A 195 -0.27 -11.44 9.67
CA PHE A 195 -1.66 -11.76 9.98
C PHE A 195 -2.24 -12.64 8.87
N LEU A 196 -2.76 -13.80 9.25
CA LEU A 196 -3.55 -14.64 8.37
C LEU A 196 -5.01 -14.21 8.45
N VAL A 197 -5.49 -13.60 7.36
CA VAL A 197 -6.89 -13.13 7.23
C VAL A 197 -7.73 -14.27 6.68
N ARG A 198 -8.66 -14.76 7.50
CA ARG A 198 -9.52 -15.89 7.20
C ARG A 198 -10.85 -15.74 7.90
N ASP A 199 -11.96 -15.96 7.19
CA ASP A 199 -13.33 -15.96 7.73
C ASP A 199 -13.66 -14.70 8.56
N GLY A 200 -13.20 -13.54 8.07
CA GLY A 200 -13.41 -12.24 8.70
C GLY A 200 -12.58 -11.99 9.97
N LYS A 201 -11.62 -12.86 10.29
CA LYS A 201 -10.67 -12.74 11.41
C LYS A 201 -9.25 -12.55 10.91
N ALA A 202 -8.39 -12.04 11.78
CA ALA A 202 -6.96 -11.88 11.53
C ALA A 202 -6.19 -12.61 12.66
N GLU A 203 -5.55 -13.70 12.33
CA GLU A 203 -4.72 -14.51 13.23
C GLU A 203 -3.29 -14.01 13.16
N TYR A 204 -2.69 -13.68 14.31
CA TYR A 204 -1.34 -13.12 14.40
C TYR A 204 -0.28 -14.22 14.49
N PHE A 205 0.85 -14.00 13.83
CA PHE A 205 2.06 -14.82 13.86
C PHE A 205 3.28 -13.95 14.11
N ASP A 206 4.06 -14.28 15.14
CA ASP A 206 5.31 -13.59 15.50
C ASP A 206 6.42 -13.75 14.44
N ASN A 207 6.27 -14.72 13.53
CA ASN A 207 7.19 -14.99 12.44
C ASN A 207 6.40 -15.20 11.14
N VAL A 208 6.79 -14.49 10.09
CA VAL A 208 6.16 -14.59 8.77
C VAL A 208 6.30 -15.98 8.14
N GLN A 209 7.38 -16.71 8.44
CA GLN A 209 7.61 -18.08 7.93
C GLN A 209 6.53 -19.05 8.45
N ASP A 210 6.24 -18.98 9.75
CA ASP A 210 5.22 -19.86 10.38
C ASP A 210 3.84 -19.60 9.77
N ALA A 211 3.51 -18.32 9.54
CA ALA A 211 2.27 -17.94 8.88
C ALA A 211 2.19 -18.47 7.44
N VAL A 212 3.29 -18.45 6.71
CA VAL A 212 3.36 -18.97 5.33
C VAL A 212 3.17 -20.50 5.31
N GLU A 213 3.72 -21.24 6.27
CA GLU A 213 3.53 -22.68 6.37
C GLU A 213 2.06 -23.04 6.65
N VAL A 214 1.45 -22.35 7.63
CA VAL A 214 0.02 -22.52 7.93
C VAL A 214 -0.85 -22.13 6.72
N TYR A 215 -0.51 -21.05 6.04
CA TYR A 215 -1.23 -20.61 4.84
C TYR A 215 -1.16 -21.64 3.71
N LYS A 216 0.01 -22.23 3.44
CA LYS A 216 0.18 -23.28 2.41
C LYS A 216 -0.69 -24.50 2.71
N ALA A 217 -0.70 -24.97 3.97
CA ALA A 217 -1.53 -26.10 4.39
C ALA A 217 -3.03 -25.79 4.28
N TYR A 218 -3.43 -24.53 4.49
CA TYR A 218 -4.82 -24.08 4.38
C TYR A 218 -5.26 -23.83 2.93
N ALA A 219 -4.33 -23.40 2.05
CA ALA A 219 -4.63 -23.03 0.67
C ALA A 219 -4.65 -24.23 -0.31
N SER A 220 -4.01 -25.36 0.10
CA SER A 220 -4.05 -26.64 -0.61
C SER A 220 -5.44 -27.26 -0.52
#